data_73191f3190e1b9ab9f68b7eff95a9c36
#
_entry.id   73191f3190e1b9ab9f68b7eff95a9c36
#
_cell.length_a   1.000
_cell.length_b   1.000
_cell.length_c   1.000
_cell.angle_alpha   90.00
_cell.angle_beta   90.00
_cell.angle_gamma   90.00
#
_symmetry.space_group_name_H-M   'P 1'
#
loop_
_entity.id
_entity.type
_entity.pdbx_description
1 polymer ?
#
loop_
_entity_poly.entity_id
_entity_poly.type
_entity_poly.pdbx_seq_one_letter_code
_entity_poly.pdbx_strand_id
1 'polypeptide(L)'
;STLLASSAASDVYKRQLWSSLPAQDDFLESMAEAAKSVADHCGEKILYINVMNNLSVDCDCDAHPEPPRMGDIGILASLDPVALDQACVDLVYASPDEGKVHLIERMESRHGIHTLEHAEAIGIGSRQYELVDLDK
;
A
#
# COMPACT_ATOMS: atom_id res chain seq x y z
N SER A 1 -33.31 11.78 8.94
CA SER A 1 -33.50 11.14 7.62
C SER A 1 -32.35 11.45 6.65
N THR A 2 -31.61 12.54 6.82
CA THR A 2 -30.49 12.93 5.95
C THR A 2 -29.25 12.01 6.09
N LEU A 3 -29.04 11.44 7.28
CA LEU A 3 -27.94 10.52 7.57
C LEU A 3 -28.11 9.15 6.89
N LEU A 4 -29.35 8.65 6.78
CA LEU A 4 -29.63 7.38 6.11
C LEU A 4 -29.46 7.49 4.56
N ALA A 5 -29.77 8.64 3.99
CA ALA A 5 -29.58 8.88 2.56
C ALA A 5 -28.09 9.00 2.18
N SER A 6 -27.27 9.58 3.05
CA SER A 6 -25.82 9.69 2.81
C SER A 6 -25.10 8.34 2.91
N SER A 7 -25.48 7.48 3.85
CA SER A 7 -24.92 6.12 3.97
C SER A 7 -25.34 5.23 2.79
N ALA A 8 -26.60 5.29 2.36
CA ALA A 8 -27.07 4.55 1.21
C ALA A 8 -26.39 5.00 -0.10
N ALA A 9 -26.19 6.31 -0.29
CA ALA A 9 -25.45 6.84 -1.43
C ALA A 9 -23.99 6.40 -1.42
N SER A 10 -23.33 6.37 -0.27
CA SER A 10 -21.99 5.89 -0.08
C SER A 10 -21.87 4.39 -0.41
N ASP A 11 -22.85 3.56 0.00
CA ASP A 11 -22.85 2.13 -0.30
C ASP A 11 -23.11 1.83 -1.78
N VAL A 12 -23.96 2.61 -2.45
CA VAL A 12 -24.19 2.50 -3.89
C VAL A 12 -22.93 2.89 -4.66
N TYR A 13 -22.25 3.97 -4.27
CA TYR A 13 -20.99 4.39 -4.87
C TYR A 13 -19.89 3.34 -4.71
N LYS A 14 -19.72 2.78 -3.52
CA LYS A 14 -18.75 1.71 -3.26
C LYS A 14 -19.05 0.46 -4.09
N ARG A 15 -20.30 0.04 -4.18
CA ARG A 15 -20.69 -1.13 -5.00
C ARG A 15 -20.47 -0.90 -6.49
N GLN A 16 -20.75 0.29 -7.00
CA GLN A 16 -20.49 0.65 -8.40
C GLN A 16 -19.00 0.64 -8.71
N LEU A 17 -18.15 1.12 -7.78
CA LEU A 17 -16.70 1.10 -7.94
C LEU A 17 -16.17 -0.33 -8.10
N TRP A 18 -16.62 -1.25 -7.24
CA TRP A 18 -16.19 -2.65 -7.28
C TRP A 18 -16.67 -3.43 -8.50
N SER A 19 -17.84 -3.08 -9.07
CA SER A 19 -18.38 -3.73 -10.24
C SER A 19 -17.82 -3.24 -11.57
N SER A 20 -17.09 -2.12 -11.59
CA SER A 20 -16.54 -1.47 -12.77
C SER A 20 -15.04 -1.20 -12.69
N LEU A 21 -14.32 -1.97 -11.86
CA LEU A 21 -12.86 -1.83 -11.77
C LEU A 21 -12.21 -2.17 -13.14
N PRO A 22 -11.22 -1.38 -13.56
CA PRO A 22 -10.40 -1.70 -14.72
C PRO A 22 -9.62 -3.00 -14.51
N ALA A 23 -8.86 -3.43 -15.51
CA ALA A 23 -7.90 -4.50 -15.33
C ALA A 23 -7.01 -4.23 -14.11
N GLN A 24 -6.52 -5.29 -13.46
CA GLN A 24 -5.78 -5.16 -12.19
C GLN A 24 -4.59 -4.19 -12.32
N ASP A 25 -3.83 -4.29 -13.39
CA ASP A 25 -2.65 -3.44 -13.60
C ASP A 25 -3.05 -1.98 -13.86
N ASP A 26 -4.06 -1.71 -14.68
CA ASP A 26 -4.58 -0.35 -14.90
C ASP A 26 -5.04 0.31 -13.59
N PHE A 27 -5.61 -0.50 -12.69
CA PHE A 27 -6.01 -0.02 -11.36
C PHE A 27 -4.80 0.35 -10.50
N LEU A 28 -3.77 -0.49 -10.47
CA LEU A 28 -2.53 -0.24 -9.74
C LEU A 28 -1.78 0.98 -10.29
N GLU A 29 -1.74 1.12 -11.61
CA GLU A 29 -1.17 2.29 -12.29
C GLU A 29 -1.91 3.58 -11.91
N SER A 30 -3.24 3.56 -11.93
CA SER A 30 -4.07 4.70 -11.50
C SER A 30 -3.81 5.11 -10.06
N MET A 31 -3.54 4.16 -9.16
CA MET A 31 -3.17 4.45 -7.77
C MET A 31 -1.84 5.18 -7.69
N ALA A 32 -0.83 4.73 -8.43
CA ALA A 32 0.46 5.39 -8.50
C ALA A 32 0.36 6.81 -9.10
N GLU A 33 -0.42 6.99 -10.17
CA GLU A 33 -0.67 8.30 -10.77
C GLU A 33 -1.37 9.27 -9.80
N ALA A 34 -2.34 8.77 -9.02
CA ALA A 34 -2.99 9.57 -7.98
C ALA A 34 -2.00 9.98 -6.88
N ALA A 35 -1.14 9.06 -6.43
CA ALA A 35 -0.09 9.36 -5.47
C ALA A 35 0.91 10.39 -6.02
N LYS A 36 1.26 10.30 -7.31
CA LYS A 36 2.13 11.27 -7.98
C LYS A 36 1.58 12.68 -7.91
N SER A 37 0.29 12.86 -8.11
CA SER A 37 -0.32 14.20 -8.07
C SER A 37 -0.12 14.89 -6.72
N VAL A 38 -0.14 14.13 -5.62
CA VAL A 38 0.11 14.64 -4.27
C VAL A 38 1.60 14.91 -4.06
N ALA A 39 2.46 13.96 -4.46
CA ALA A 39 3.91 14.11 -4.35
C ALA A 39 4.42 15.32 -5.12
N ASP A 40 3.96 15.52 -6.36
CA ASP A 40 4.33 16.68 -7.19
C ASP A 40 3.85 18.01 -6.57
N HIS A 41 2.68 18.01 -5.94
CA HIS A 41 2.16 19.21 -5.26
C HIS A 41 2.97 19.58 -4.02
N CYS A 42 3.34 18.58 -3.22
CA CYS A 42 4.10 18.79 -1.98
C CYS A 42 5.60 19.02 -2.23
N GLY A 43 6.14 18.48 -3.33
CA GLY A 43 7.56 18.54 -3.65
C GLY A 43 8.42 17.94 -2.53
N GLU A 44 9.51 18.60 -2.20
CA GLU A 44 10.45 18.13 -1.15
C GLU A 44 9.95 18.34 0.30
N LYS A 45 8.70 18.77 0.49
CA LYS A 45 8.14 19.10 1.81
C LYS A 45 7.29 17.97 2.39
N ILE A 46 7.60 16.74 2.03
CA ILE A 46 6.85 15.56 2.48
C ILE A 46 7.82 14.53 3.08
N LEU A 47 7.44 13.97 4.20
CA LEU A 47 8.09 12.82 4.83
C LEU A 47 7.10 11.67 4.82
N TYR A 48 7.56 10.52 4.36
CA TYR A 48 6.78 9.29 4.35
C TYR A 48 7.19 8.39 5.50
N ILE A 49 6.22 7.81 6.20
CA ILE A 49 6.45 6.91 7.34
C ILE A 49 5.52 5.72 7.19
N ASN A 50 6.09 4.52 7.18
CA ASN A 50 5.36 3.26 7.20
C ASN A 50 5.51 2.58 8.56
N VAL A 51 4.39 2.28 9.19
CA VAL A 51 4.34 1.51 10.44
C VAL A 51 3.95 0.08 10.10
N MET A 52 4.92 -0.81 10.06
CA MET A 52 4.74 -2.22 9.71
C MET A 52 4.33 -3.04 10.94
N ASN A 53 3.12 -2.77 11.39
CA ASN A 53 2.50 -3.38 12.58
C ASN A 53 1.13 -3.93 12.19
N ASN A 54 0.75 -5.08 12.74
CA ASN A 54 -0.52 -5.74 12.45
C ASN A 54 -0.76 -5.96 10.94
N LEU A 55 0.24 -6.43 10.22
CA LEU A 55 0.20 -6.62 8.77
C LEU A 55 -0.86 -7.66 8.39
N SER A 56 -1.99 -7.21 7.89
CA SER A 56 -3.12 -8.01 7.44
C SER A 56 -3.24 -8.01 5.92
N VAL A 57 -3.85 -9.06 5.38
CA VAL A 57 -4.18 -9.14 3.94
C VAL A 57 -5.42 -8.35 3.57
N ASP A 58 -6.22 -7.98 4.54
CA ASP A 58 -7.46 -7.25 4.34
C ASP A 58 -7.30 -5.78 4.73
N CYS A 59 -8.07 -4.93 4.06
CA CYS A 59 -8.08 -3.49 4.32
C CYS A 59 -8.81 -3.20 5.63
N ASP A 60 -8.37 -2.18 6.35
CA ASP A 60 -9.06 -1.64 7.55
C ASP A 60 -10.51 -1.21 7.28
N CYS A 61 -10.88 -1.04 6.00
CA CYS A 61 -12.26 -0.74 5.62
C CYS A 61 -13.16 -1.98 5.59
N ASP A 62 -12.62 -3.19 5.74
CA ASP A 62 -13.42 -4.40 5.89
C ASP A 62 -14.02 -4.46 7.29
N ALA A 63 -15.32 -4.83 7.35
CA ALA A 63 -16.01 -4.97 8.64
C ALA A 63 -15.55 -6.21 9.43
N HIS A 64 -14.95 -7.17 8.76
CA HIS A 64 -14.51 -8.44 9.33
C HIS A 64 -13.16 -8.88 8.73
N PRO A 65 -12.07 -8.09 8.92
CA PRO A 65 -10.78 -8.41 8.36
C PRO A 65 -10.21 -9.69 9.01
N GLU A 66 -9.46 -10.45 8.24
CA GLU A 66 -8.67 -11.53 8.82
C GLU A 66 -7.60 -10.95 9.77
N PRO A 67 -7.36 -11.58 10.91
CA PRO A 67 -6.29 -11.15 11.81
C PRO A 67 -4.92 -11.31 11.14
N PRO A 68 -3.94 -10.46 11.52
CA PRO A 68 -2.56 -10.60 11.07
C PRO A 68 -2.03 -12.00 11.39
N ARG A 69 -1.26 -12.58 10.46
CA ARG A 69 -0.65 -13.91 10.64
C ARG A 69 0.86 -13.85 10.87
N MET A 70 1.46 -12.69 10.67
CA MET A 70 2.88 -12.46 10.93
C MET A 70 3.09 -11.39 12.00
N GLY A 71 4.24 -11.44 12.66
CA GLY A 71 4.66 -10.44 13.64
C GLY A 71 4.99 -9.08 13.00
N ASP A 72 5.07 -8.09 13.87
CA ASP A 72 5.44 -6.72 13.49
C ASP A 72 6.89 -6.67 13.00
N ILE A 73 7.17 -5.78 12.05
CA ILE A 73 8.52 -5.57 11.52
C ILE A 73 9.14 -4.32 12.14
N GLY A 74 8.42 -3.21 12.18
CA GLY A 74 8.93 -1.95 12.73
C GLY A 74 8.36 -0.72 12.03
N ILE A 75 9.13 0.38 12.13
CA ILE A 75 8.74 1.67 11.55
C ILE A 75 9.84 2.10 10.60
N LEU A 76 9.49 2.43 9.37
CA LEU A 76 10.39 2.93 8.35
C LEU A 76 10.01 4.36 7.97
N ALA A 77 11.00 5.16 7.60
CA ALA A 77 10.78 6.51 7.11
C ALA A 77 11.72 6.83 5.93
N SER A 78 11.22 7.60 4.97
CA SER A 78 12.00 8.07 3.81
C SER A 78 11.41 9.36 3.25
N LEU A 79 12.21 10.09 2.49
CA LEU A 79 11.75 11.19 1.64
C LEU A 79 11.31 10.71 0.25
N ASP A 80 11.59 9.44 -0.08
CA ASP A 80 11.18 8.77 -1.31
C ASP A 80 10.15 7.68 -0.97
N PRO A 81 8.89 7.81 -1.40
CA PRO A 81 7.84 6.85 -1.08
C PRO A 81 8.03 5.50 -1.77
N VAL A 82 8.62 5.49 -2.99
CA VAL A 82 8.85 4.25 -3.74
C VAL A 82 9.95 3.42 -3.09
N ALA A 83 11.04 4.08 -2.67
CA ALA A 83 12.10 3.46 -1.89
C ALA A 83 11.59 2.88 -0.58
N LEU A 84 10.73 3.64 0.12
CA LEU A 84 10.13 3.22 1.38
C LEU A 84 9.28 1.97 1.22
N ASP A 85 8.35 1.98 0.27
CA ASP A 85 7.45 0.85 0.05
C ASP A 85 8.20 -0.37 -0.48
N GLN A 86 9.23 -0.18 -1.33
CA GLN A 86 10.08 -1.29 -1.77
C GLN A 86 10.81 -1.92 -0.58
N ALA A 87 11.37 -1.11 0.32
CA ALA A 87 12.01 -1.62 1.53
C ALA A 87 11.03 -2.41 2.41
N CYS A 88 9.79 -1.94 2.56
CA CYS A 88 8.76 -2.66 3.30
C CYS A 88 8.44 -4.01 2.67
N VAL A 89 8.27 -4.08 1.36
CA VAL A 89 8.04 -5.32 0.62
C VAL A 89 9.21 -6.31 0.84
N ASP A 90 10.44 -5.83 0.66
CA ASP A 90 11.64 -6.67 0.82
C ASP A 90 11.78 -7.21 2.24
N LEU A 91 11.43 -6.42 3.27
CA LEU A 91 11.44 -6.85 4.66
C LEU A 91 10.37 -7.93 4.94
N VAL A 92 9.20 -7.84 4.31
CA VAL A 92 8.20 -8.91 4.39
C VAL A 92 8.76 -10.21 3.80
N TYR A 93 9.35 -10.14 2.60
CA TYR A 93 9.95 -11.31 1.95
C TYR A 93 11.12 -11.89 2.76
N ALA A 94 11.94 -11.05 3.35
CA ALA A 94 13.10 -11.44 4.16
C ALA A 94 12.75 -11.91 5.58
N SER A 95 11.54 -11.64 6.07
CA SER A 95 11.12 -12.00 7.43
C SER A 95 11.31 -13.49 7.70
N PRO A 96 11.82 -13.90 8.86
CA PRO A 96 11.89 -15.29 9.27
C PRO A 96 10.54 -15.88 9.70
N ASP A 97 9.50 -15.05 9.86
CA ASP A 97 8.17 -15.45 10.31
C ASP A 97 7.44 -16.21 9.18
N GLU A 98 7.03 -17.44 9.45
CA GLU A 98 6.30 -18.26 8.47
C GLU A 98 4.92 -17.68 8.11
N GLY A 99 4.33 -16.86 8.98
CA GLY A 99 3.06 -16.17 8.73
C GLY A 99 3.09 -15.21 7.53
N LYS A 100 4.28 -14.78 7.10
CA LYS A 100 4.49 -13.95 5.91
C LYS A 100 3.92 -14.52 4.62
N VAL A 101 3.87 -15.84 4.52
CA VAL A 101 3.44 -16.55 3.29
C VAL A 101 2.06 -16.08 2.86
N HIS A 102 1.14 -15.91 3.81
CA HIS A 102 -0.21 -15.46 3.53
C HIS A 102 -0.26 -14.02 2.95
N LEU A 103 0.59 -13.13 3.47
CA LEU A 103 0.69 -11.76 2.95
C LEU A 103 1.36 -11.73 1.57
N ILE A 104 2.41 -12.52 1.37
CA ILE A 104 3.10 -12.67 0.08
C ILE A 104 2.13 -13.19 -0.99
N GLU A 105 1.38 -14.25 -0.71
CA GLU A 105 0.37 -14.80 -1.62
C GLU A 105 -0.68 -13.73 -2.02
N ARG A 106 -1.09 -12.88 -1.07
CA ARG A 106 -2.00 -11.77 -1.37
C ARG A 106 -1.35 -10.75 -2.29
N MET A 107 -0.12 -10.32 -2.02
CA MET A 107 0.61 -9.36 -2.85
C MET A 107 0.80 -9.89 -4.27
N GLU A 108 1.23 -11.14 -4.41
CA GLU A 108 1.48 -11.77 -5.71
C GLU A 108 0.19 -12.00 -6.49
N SER A 109 -0.86 -12.50 -5.84
CA SER A 109 -2.17 -12.75 -6.49
C SER A 109 -2.84 -11.47 -6.99
N ARG A 110 -2.44 -10.32 -6.46
CA ARG A 110 -2.93 -8.99 -6.86
C ARG A 110 -1.93 -8.21 -7.70
N HIS A 111 -0.81 -8.82 -8.07
CA HIS A 111 0.27 -8.17 -8.82
C HIS A 111 0.76 -6.88 -8.13
N GLY A 112 0.77 -6.87 -6.79
CA GLY A 112 0.93 -5.66 -5.98
C GLY A 112 2.22 -4.88 -6.26
N ILE A 113 3.32 -5.55 -6.61
CA ILE A 113 4.60 -4.92 -6.92
C ILE A 113 4.53 -4.01 -8.15
N HIS A 114 3.60 -4.25 -9.08
CA HIS A 114 3.40 -3.44 -10.27
C HIS A 114 3.14 -1.96 -9.96
N THR A 115 2.50 -1.68 -8.82
CA THR A 115 2.32 -0.28 -8.35
C THR A 115 3.65 0.44 -8.18
N LEU A 116 4.65 -0.23 -7.61
CA LEU A 116 5.98 0.35 -7.39
C LEU A 116 6.77 0.47 -8.70
N GLU A 117 6.62 -0.50 -9.59
CA GLU A 117 7.24 -0.48 -10.92
C GLU A 117 6.73 0.71 -11.74
N HIS A 118 5.41 0.89 -11.75
CA HIS A 118 4.80 2.03 -12.43
C HIS A 118 5.16 3.36 -11.75
N ALA A 119 5.14 3.42 -10.42
CA ALA A 119 5.53 4.61 -9.66
C ALA A 119 6.97 5.07 -9.98
N GLU A 120 7.93 4.15 -10.09
CA GLU A 120 9.28 4.44 -10.53
C GLU A 120 9.30 4.90 -11.99
N ALA A 121 8.58 4.22 -12.89
CA ALA A 121 8.53 4.54 -14.30
C ALA A 121 7.97 5.95 -14.57
N ILE A 122 6.99 6.40 -13.79
CA ILE A 122 6.43 7.76 -13.91
C ILE A 122 7.19 8.81 -13.09
N GLY A 123 8.26 8.41 -12.40
CA GLY A 123 9.19 9.33 -11.73
C GLY A 123 8.68 9.88 -10.39
N ILE A 124 7.99 9.07 -9.58
CA ILE A 124 7.66 9.44 -8.18
C ILE A 124 8.89 9.31 -7.31
N GLY A 125 9.69 8.27 -7.52
CA GLY A 125 10.88 7.94 -6.75
C GLY A 125 11.64 6.79 -7.38
N SER A 126 12.49 6.10 -6.61
CA SER A 126 13.29 4.96 -7.04
C SER A 126 13.07 3.75 -6.14
N ARG A 127 13.05 2.57 -6.73
CA ARG A 127 13.03 1.30 -5.96
C ARG A 127 14.39 0.93 -5.35
N GLN A 128 15.44 1.69 -5.68
CA GLN A 128 16.76 1.51 -5.08
C GLN A 128 16.88 2.30 -3.77
N TYR A 129 17.32 1.65 -2.70
CA TYR A 129 17.45 2.25 -1.38
C TYR A 129 18.63 1.69 -0.62
N GLU A 130 19.02 2.39 0.43
CA GLU A 130 19.90 1.92 1.49
C GLU A 130 19.12 1.90 2.80
N LEU A 131 19.07 0.73 3.46
CA LEU A 131 18.41 0.61 4.75
C LEU A 131 19.39 0.89 5.88
N VAL A 132 19.10 1.93 6.67
CA VAL A 132 19.87 2.30 7.85
C VAL A 132 19.08 1.89 9.10
N ASP A 133 19.64 0.95 9.87
CA ASP A 133 19.06 0.51 11.13
C ASP A 133 19.49 1.47 12.25
N LEU A 134 18.53 2.13 12.88
CA LEU A 134 18.78 3.11 13.95
C LEU A 134 18.78 2.51 15.35
N ASP A 135 18.41 1.23 15.48
CA ASP A 135 18.35 0.53 16.78
C ASP A 135 19.67 -0.19 17.13
N LYS A 136 20.70 -0.06 16.31
CA LYS A 136 22.04 -0.64 16.49
C LYS A 136 23.09 0.39 16.85
#